data_190f7dc40cf2419305c9fdfbb97f1ff9
#
_entry.id   190f7dc40cf2419305c9fdfbb97f1ff9
#
_cell.length_a   1.000
_cell.length_b   1.000
_cell.length_c   1.000
_cell.angle_alpha   90.00
_cell.angle_beta   90.00
_cell.angle_gamma   90.00
#
_symmetry.space_group_name_H-M   'P 1'
#
loop_
_entity.id
_entity.type
_entity.pdbx_description
1 polymer ?
#
loop_
_entity_poly.entity_id
_entity_poly.type
_entity_poly.pdbx_seq_one_letter_code
_entity_poly.pdbx_strand_id
1 'polypeptide(L)'
;TANYILEEMNVDLPIIQDLRLKEIDYGPDENMVEDHVIKRLGSLYLEKEGMERKDLTEDRMVEIGLSLIAQWNEKAVVPLGWNVDVEKLISGWLDLAASIPDGETWLLVSSNGVMRFSPYILGNYEDFCATHDIKVPTGGVCIFDCVGDHWRCTDWGIKAYKLFK
;
A
#
# COMPACT_ATOMS: atom_id res chain seq x y z
N THR A 1 -13.32 4.70 -9.45
CA THR A 1 -12.46 5.88 -9.16
C THR A 1 -11.93 6.47 -10.47
N ALA A 2 -11.23 5.72 -11.33
CA ALA A 2 -10.63 6.26 -12.57
C ALA A 2 -11.64 7.01 -13.44
N ASN A 3 -12.83 6.45 -13.70
CA ASN A 3 -13.87 7.12 -14.50
C ASN A 3 -14.22 8.52 -13.95
N TYR A 4 -14.45 8.63 -12.63
CA TYR A 4 -14.76 9.92 -11.99
C TYR A 4 -13.62 10.93 -12.13
N ILE A 5 -12.37 10.48 -12.08
CA ILE A 5 -11.20 11.35 -12.28
C ILE A 5 -11.23 11.91 -13.71
N LEU A 6 -11.45 11.06 -14.72
CA LEU A 6 -11.49 11.48 -16.11
C LEU A 6 -12.66 12.44 -16.41
N GLU A 7 -13.85 12.16 -15.83
CA GLU A 7 -15.02 13.04 -15.90
C GLU A 7 -14.71 14.44 -15.34
N GLU A 8 -14.13 14.51 -14.14
CA GLU A 8 -13.78 15.79 -13.49
C GLU A 8 -12.68 16.54 -14.25
N MET A 9 -11.73 15.83 -14.84
CA MET A 9 -10.69 16.41 -15.69
C MET A 9 -11.21 16.84 -17.07
N ASN A 10 -12.41 16.42 -17.43
CA ASN A 10 -13.01 16.62 -18.75
C ASN A 10 -12.08 16.14 -19.89
N VAL A 11 -11.49 14.96 -19.72
CA VAL A 11 -10.62 14.31 -20.70
C VAL A 11 -11.14 12.94 -21.08
N ASP A 12 -10.97 12.57 -22.33
CA ASP A 12 -11.31 11.25 -22.86
C ASP A 12 -10.00 10.46 -23.10
N LEU A 13 -9.61 9.68 -22.09
CA LEU A 13 -8.45 8.82 -22.13
C LEU A 13 -8.86 7.36 -21.94
N PRO A 14 -8.21 6.41 -22.62
CA PRO A 14 -8.48 5.00 -22.44
C PRO A 14 -8.10 4.54 -21.02
N ILE A 15 -8.99 3.79 -20.36
CA ILE A 15 -8.69 3.11 -19.10
C ILE A 15 -8.20 1.71 -19.42
N ILE A 16 -6.94 1.44 -19.04
CA ILE A 16 -6.33 0.13 -19.15
C ILE A 16 -6.35 -0.53 -17.78
N GLN A 17 -6.94 -1.73 -17.70
CA GLN A 17 -6.92 -2.51 -16.46
C GLN A 17 -5.62 -3.29 -16.38
N ASP A 18 -4.88 -3.09 -15.28
CA ASP A 18 -3.62 -3.79 -15.00
C ASP A 18 -3.73 -4.55 -13.67
N LEU A 19 -3.52 -5.87 -13.71
CA LEU A 19 -3.61 -6.71 -12.54
C LEU A 19 -2.52 -6.43 -11.50
N ARG A 20 -1.42 -5.81 -11.89
CA ARG A 20 -0.35 -5.36 -10.96
C ARG A 20 -0.85 -4.29 -9.99
N LEU A 21 -1.88 -3.53 -10.38
CA LEU A 21 -2.49 -2.46 -9.59
C LEU A 21 -3.74 -2.90 -8.83
N LYS A 22 -4.11 -4.19 -8.90
CA LYS A 22 -5.24 -4.73 -8.16
C LYS A 22 -4.96 -4.69 -6.66
N GLU A 23 -6.00 -4.35 -5.85
CA GLU A 23 -5.93 -4.41 -4.38
C GLU A 23 -5.40 -5.76 -3.89
N ILE A 24 -4.62 -5.73 -2.82
CA ILE A 24 -4.13 -6.93 -2.15
C ILE A 24 -5.30 -7.72 -1.55
N ASP A 25 -5.08 -9.00 -1.33
CA ASP A 25 -6.03 -9.89 -0.69
C ASP A 25 -5.75 -9.93 0.83
N TYR A 26 -6.61 -9.30 1.60
CA TYR A 26 -6.54 -9.29 3.06
C TYR A 26 -6.96 -10.63 3.70
N GLY A 27 -7.25 -11.65 2.89
CA GLY A 27 -7.64 -12.98 3.36
C GLY A 27 -8.87 -12.94 4.26
N PRO A 28 -8.78 -13.52 5.48
CA PRO A 28 -9.93 -13.54 6.40
C PRO A 28 -10.34 -12.17 6.95
N ASP A 29 -9.55 -11.13 6.71
CA ASP A 29 -9.83 -9.77 7.17
C ASP A 29 -10.53 -8.91 6.12
N GLU A 30 -10.82 -9.47 4.95
CA GLU A 30 -11.52 -8.79 3.88
C GLU A 30 -12.90 -8.27 4.36
N ASN A 31 -13.14 -6.96 4.21
CA ASN A 31 -14.36 -6.28 4.68
C ASN A 31 -14.63 -6.35 6.20
N MET A 32 -13.64 -6.72 7.01
CA MET A 32 -13.77 -6.72 8.45
C MET A 32 -13.51 -5.32 9.04
N VAL A 33 -14.16 -5.03 10.18
CA VAL A 33 -13.87 -3.81 10.93
C VAL A 33 -12.52 -3.91 11.62
N GLU A 34 -11.81 -2.78 11.74
CA GLU A 34 -10.44 -2.71 12.25
C GLU A 34 -10.26 -3.38 13.61
N ASP A 35 -11.19 -3.18 14.55
CA ASP A 35 -11.14 -3.82 15.88
C ASP A 35 -11.12 -5.35 15.83
N HIS A 36 -11.86 -5.94 14.90
CA HIS A 36 -11.88 -7.40 14.73
C HIS A 36 -10.55 -7.89 14.13
N VAL A 37 -10.01 -7.16 13.16
CA VAL A 37 -8.71 -7.47 12.56
C VAL A 37 -7.60 -7.46 13.62
N ILE A 38 -7.54 -6.39 14.44
CA ILE A 38 -6.57 -6.24 15.51
C ILE A 38 -6.64 -7.42 16.48
N LYS A 39 -7.81 -7.75 17.01
CA LYS A 39 -8.00 -8.85 17.97
C LYS A 39 -7.63 -10.20 17.35
N ARG A 40 -8.05 -10.44 16.11
CA ARG A 40 -7.72 -11.68 15.40
C ARG A 40 -6.20 -11.85 15.20
N LEU A 41 -5.53 -10.80 14.74
CA LEU A 41 -4.08 -10.84 14.54
C LEU A 41 -3.33 -11.09 15.85
N GLY A 42 -3.72 -10.41 16.91
CA GLY A 42 -3.15 -10.62 18.24
C GLY A 42 -3.37 -12.04 18.77
N SER A 43 -4.59 -12.58 18.62
CA SER A 43 -4.89 -13.96 18.99
C SER A 43 -4.02 -14.96 18.23
N LEU A 44 -3.96 -14.84 16.92
CA LEU A 44 -3.17 -15.74 16.06
C LEU A 44 -1.68 -15.69 16.39
N TYR A 45 -1.16 -14.50 16.67
CA TYR A 45 0.24 -14.36 17.05
C TYR A 45 0.53 -15.06 18.38
N LEU A 46 -0.29 -14.82 19.40
CA LEU A 46 -0.12 -15.43 20.73
C LEU A 46 -0.30 -16.96 20.71
N GLU A 47 -1.28 -17.47 19.93
CA GLU A 47 -1.45 -18.90 19.71
C GLU A 47 -0.21 -19.53 19.02
N LYS A 48 0.38 -18.83 18.05
CA LYS A 48 1.61 -19.26 17.37
C LYS A 48 2.82 -19.31 18.32
N GLU A 49 2.88 -18.38 19.29
CA GLU A 49 3.90 -18.37 20.35
C GLU A 49 3.63 -19.44 21.45
N GLY A 50 2.60 -20.27 21.30
CA GLY A 50 2.30 -21.38 22.20
C GLY A 50 1.39 -21.03 23.37
N MET A 51 0.74 -19.87 23.36
CA MET A 51 -0.22 -19.50 24.39
C MET A 51 -1.55 -20.22 24.18
N GLU A 52 -2.06 -20.84 25.25
CA GLU A 52 -3.36 -21.50 25.17
C GLU A 52 -4.50 -20.46 25.11
N ARG A 53 -5.54 -20.76 24.33
CA ARG A 53 -6.71 -19.87 24.13
C ARG A 53 -7.35 -19.36 25.42
N LYS A 54 -7.36 -20.19 26.47
CA LYS A 54 -7.92 -19.84 27.79
C LYS A 54 -7.14 -18.74 28.51
N ASP A 55 -5.86 -18.52 28.13
CA ASP A 55 -4.94 -17.56 28.75
C ASP A 55 -4.85 -16.25 27.95
N LEU A 56 -5.58 -16.16 26.82
CA LEU A 56 -5.64 -14.97 26.01
C LEU A 56 -6.59 -13.93 26.63
N THR A 57 -6.03 -12.80 27.04
CA THR A 57 -6.84 -11.65 27.46
C THR A 57 -7.10 -10.71 26.28
N GLU A 58 -8.23 -10.04 26.30
CA GLU A 58 -8.59 -9.08 25.23
C GLU A 58 -7.55 -7.97 25.11
N ASP A 59 -7.10 -7.41 26.22
CA ASP A 59 -6.11 -6.32 26.25
C ASP A 59 -4.81 -6.75 25.56
N ARG A 60 -4.34 -7.97 25.84
CA ARG A 60 -3.11 -8.49 25.24
C ARG A 60 -3.25 -8.77 23.75
N MET A 61 -4.39 -9.29 23.34
CA MET A 61 -4.69 -9.47 21.91
C MET A 61 -4.70 -8.13 21.16
N VAL A 62 -5.31 -7.11 21.76
CA VAL A 62 -5.36 -5.76 21.18
C VAL A 62 -3.96 -5.15 21.11
N GLU A 63 -3.16 -5.20 22.17
CA GLU A 63 -1.79 -4.68 22.20
C GLU A 63 -0.93 -5.29 21.09
N ILE A 64 -0.91 -6.61 20.99
CA ILE A 64 -0.13 -7.31 19.95
C ILE A 64 -0.68 -7.02 18.55
N GLY A 65 -1.99 -7.07 18.38
CA GLY A 65 -2.62 -6.79 17.09
C GLY A 65 -2.31 -5.38 16.56
N LEU A 66 -2.35 -4.37 17.45
CA LEU A 66 -1.94 -3.00 17.11
C LEU A 66 -0.47 -2.93 16.69
N SER A 67 0.41 -3.64 17.38
CA SER A 67 1.83 -3.72 17.00
C SER A 67 2.02 -4.34 15.60
N LEU A 68 1.27 -5.40 15.28
CA LEU A 68 1.34 -6.05 13.97
C LEU A 68 0.82 -5.14 12.85
N ILE A 69 -0.27 -4.41 13.09
CA ILE A 69 -0.78 -3.42 12.13
C ILE A 69 0.20 -2.26 11.97
N ALA A 70 0.86 -1.81 13.05
CA ALA A 70 1.89 -0.79 12.96
C ALA A 70 3.07 -1.26 12.08
N GLN A 71 3.54 -2.49 12.23
CA GLN A 71 4.59 -3.06 11.38
C GLN A 71 4.18 -3.11 9.88
N TRP A 72 2.93 -3.45 9.61
CA TRP A 72 2.41 -3.36 8.24
C TRP A 72 2.39 -1.92 7.72
N ASN A 73 1.93 -0.97 8.53
CA ASN A 73 1.84 0.42 8.13
C ASN A 73 3.21 1.08 7.93
N GLU A 74 4.19 0.75 8.75
CA GLU A 74 5.50 1.39 8.76
C GLU A 74 6.54 0.68 7.87
N LYS A 75 6.43 -0.65 7.76
CA LYS A 75 7.48 -1.49 7.16
C LYS A 75 6.97 -2.48 6.12
N ALA A 76 5.67 -2.44 5.82
CA ALA A 76 5.01 -3.40 4.92
C ALA A 76 5.22 -4.89 5.32
N VAL A 77 5.38 -5.17 6.62
CA VAL A 77 5.44 -6.55 7.13
C VAL A 77 4.04 -7.14 7.08
N VAL A 78 3.87 -8.17 6.25
CA VAL A 78 2.56 -8.77 5.99
C VAL A 78 1.99 -9.45 7.23
N PRO A 79 0.79 -9.06 7.70
CA PRO A 79 0.13 -9.71 8.81
C PRO A 79 -0.24 -11.17 8.53
N LEU A 80 -0.24 -11.99 9.57
CA LEU A 80 -0.52 -13.41 9.48
C LEU A 80 -1.93 -13.69 8.92
N GLY A 81 -1.99 -14.51 7.87
CA GLY A 81 -3.21 -14.93 7.20
C GLY A 81 -3.64 -14.06 6.02
N TRP A 82 -2.93 -12.97 5.73
CA TRP A 82 -3.15 -12.22 4.49
C TRP A 82 -2.46 -12.89 3.30
N ASN A 83 -3.10 -12.85 2.15
CA ASN A 83 -2.59 -13.44 0.91
C ASN A 83 -1.83 -12.37 0.10
N VAL A 84 -0.69 -11.91 0.64
CA VAL A 84 0.12 -10.87 0.01
C VAL A 84 1.45 -11.43 -0.42
N ASP A 85 1.69 -11.44 -1.72
CA ASP A 85 2.97 -11.77 -2.33
C ASP A 85 3.78 -10.49 -2.55
N VAL A 86 4.64 -10.16 -1.58
CA VAL A 86 5.43 -8.94 -1.58
C VAL A 86 6.40 -8.89 -2.77
N GLU A 87 7.03 -10.01 -3.13
CA GLU A 87 7.97 -10.07 -4.27
C GLU A 87 7.26 -9.76 -5.58
N LYS A 88 6.05 -10.30 -5.75
CA LYS A 88 5.21 -10.02 -6.92
C LYS A 88 4.74 -8.58 -6.98
N LEU A 89 4.42 -7.96 -5.84
CA LEU A 89 4.06 -6.53 -5.79
C LEU A 89 5.25 -5.65 -6.19
N ILE A 90 6.43 -5.93 -5.64
CA ILE A 90 7.66 -5.20 -5.96
C ILE A 90 8.01 -5.35 -7.45
N SER A 91 8.09 -6.59 -7.95
CA SER A 91 8.38 -6.83 -9.37
C SER A 91 7.33 -6.17 -10.28
N GLY A 92 6.06 -6.21 -9.89
CA GLY A 92 4.99 -5.54 -10.62
C GLY A 92 5.19 -4.03 -10.76
N TRP A 93 5.64 -3.35 -9.70
CA TRP A 93 5.96 -1.91 -9.76
C TRP A 93 7.19 -1.63 -10.63
N LEU A 94 8.25 -2.44 -10.52
CA LEU A 94 9.46 -2.29 -11.34
C LEU A 94 9.16 -2.51 -12.83
N ASP A 95 8.41 -3.55 -13.17
CA ASP A 95 7.99 -3.84 -14.55
C ASP A 95 7.07 -2.74 -15.11
N LEU A 96 6.17 -2.21 -14.26
CA LEU A 96 5.29 -1.11 -14.66
C LEU A 96 6.11 0.15 -14.97
N ALA A 97 7.01 0.53 -14.07
CA ALA A 97 7.89 1.68 -14.27
C ALA A 97 8.74 1.55 -15.53
N ALA A 98 9.31 0.36 -15.77
CA ALA A 98 10.09 0.08 -16.98
C ALA A 98 9.26 0.08 -18.27
N SER A 99 7.93 -0.07 -18.17
CA SER A 99 7.04 -0.07 -19.34
C SER A 99 6.55 1.31 -19.76
N ILE A 100 6.78 2.36 -18.95
CA ILE A 100 6.39 3.73 -19.28
C ILE A 100 7.39 4.31 -20.29
N PRO A 101 6.93 4.70 -21.50
CA PRO A 101 7.83 5.27 -22.51
C PRO A 101 8.36 6.65 -22.09
N ASP A 102 9.56 6.97 -22.55
CA ASP A 102 10.17 8.28 -22.32
C ASP A 102 9.25 9.42 -22.80
N GLY A 103 9.10 10.43 -21.96
CA GLY A 103 8.30 11.62 -22.27
C GLY A 103 6.79 11.44 -22.11
N GLU A 104 6.32 10.25 -21.72
CA GLU A 104 4.92 10.02 -21.40
C GLU A 104 4.61 10.27 -19.91
N THR A 105 3.36 10.64 -19.66
CA THR A 105 2.81 10.76 -18.31
C THR A 105 1.66 9.79 -18.15
N TRP A 106 1.76 8.90 -17.16
CA TRP A 106 0.73 7.92 -16.87
C TRP A 106 0.06 8.25 -15.53
N LEU A 107 -1.26 8.18 -15.51
CA LEU A 107 -2.05 8.25 -14.28
C LEU A 107 -2.37 6.82 -13.82
N LEU A 108 -1.77 6.40 -12.72
CA LEU A 108 -1.99 5.10 -12.11
C LEU A 108 -2.99 5.23 -10.97
N VAL A 109 -4.06 4.44 -10.99
CA VAL A 109 -5.09 4.42 -9.94
C VAL A 109 -5.08 3.07 -9.27
N SER A 110 -4.74 3.04 -7.98
CA SER A 110 -4.62 1.83 -7.19
C SER A 110 -5.07 2.07 -5.75
N SER A 111 -4.91 1.08 -4.91
CA SER A 111 -5.21 1.11 -3.49
C SER A 111 -3.98 1.36 -2.63
N ASN A 112 -4.18 1.76 -1.39
CA ASN A 112 -3.10 1.97 -0.43
C ASN A 112 -2.27 0.70 -0.18
N GLY A 113 -2.91 -0.48 -0.14
CA GLY A 113 -2.21 -1.75 0.05
C GLY A 113 -1.16 -2.04 -1.02
N VAL A 114 -1.40 -1.60 -2.26
CA VAL A 114 -0.49 -1.75 -3.40
C VAL A 114 0.47 -0.56 -3.50
N MET A 115 -0.05 0.66 -3.34
CA MET A 115 0.74 1.88 -3.54
C MET A 115 1.95 2.00 -2.61
N ARG A 116 1.88 1.44 -1.39
CA ARG A 116 3.02 1.44 -0.44
C ARG A 116 4.29 0.77 -0.96
N PHE A 117 4.17 -0.06 -2.00
CA PHE A 117 5.31 -0.71 -2.65
C PHE A 117 5.86 0.08 -3.85
N SER A 118 5.16 1.13 -4.31
CA SER A 118 5.65 1.93 -5.44
C SER A 118 7.03 2.57 -5.20
N PRO A 119 7.45 2.95 -3.97
CA PRO A 119 8.78 3.53 -3.76
C PRO A 119 9.95 2.58 -4.03
N TYR A 120 9.70 1.28 -4.24
CA TYR A 120 10.76 0.36 -4.71
C TYR A 120 11.38 0.76 -6.04
N ILE A 121 10.64 1.50 -6.89
CA ILE A 121 11.17 2.03 -8.16
C ILE A 121 12.31 3.04 -7.97
N LEU A 122 12.44 3.61 -6.77
CA LEU A 122 13.49 4.57 -6.42
C LEU A 122 14.85 3.89 -6.14
N GLY A 123 14.87 2.56 -5.91
CA GLY A 123 16.06 1.80 -5.58
C GLY A 123 16.57 1.96 -4.13
N ASN A 124 15.91 2.76 -3.31
CA ASN A 124 16.30 3.05 -1.92
C ASN A 124 15.09 3.02 -0.96
N TYR A 125 14.30 1.97 -1.02
CA TYR A 125 13.03 1.83 -0.28
C TYR A 125 13.18 2.05 1.23
N GLU A 126 14.24 1.52 1.86
CA GLU A 126 14.47 1.67 3.30
C GLU A 126 14.69 3.14 3.70
N ASP A 127 15.50 3.88 2.92
CA ASP A 127 15.73 5.31 3.15
C ASP A 127 14.43 6.11 2.96
N PHE A 128 13.62 5.71 1.99
CA PHE A 128 12.30 6.31 1.77
C PHE A 128 11.39 6.09 2.98
N CYS A 129 11.28 4.87 3.50
CA CYS A 129 10.50 4.54 4.69
C CYS A 129 11.00 5.25 5.96
N ALA A 130 12.29 5.54 6.06
CA ALA A 130 12.85 6.26 7.20
C ALA A 130 12.43 7.73 7.26
N THR A 131 11.97 8.30 6.12
CA THR A 131 11.64 9.73 5.99
C THR A 131 10.18 9.99 5.62
N HIS A 132 9.43 8.95 5.21
CA HIS A 132 8.04 9.06 4.76
C HIS A 132 7.17 7.99 5.42
N ASP A 133 5.94 8.36 5.76
CA ASP A 133 4.90 7.37 6.06
C ASP A 133 4.47 6.69 4.75
N ILE A 134 4.70 5.38 4.63
CA ILE A 134 4.34 4.62 3.42
C ILE A 134 2.83 4.40 3.27
N LYS A 135 2.04 4.71 4.30
CA LYS A 135 0.58 4.66 4.25
C LYS A 135 0.03 5.86 3.49
N VAL A 136 -0.32 5.66 2.22
CA VAL A 136 -0.97 6.69 1.42
C VAL A 136 -2.41 6.91 1.90
N PRO A 137 -2.80 8.14 2.28
CA PRO A 137 -4.16 8.41 2.72
C PRO A 137 -5.16 8.26 1.56
N THR A 138 -6.41 7.92 1.86
CA THR A 138 -7.48 7.85 0.85
C THR A 138 -7.57 9.15 0.03
N GLY A 139 -7.53 9.03 -1.30
CA GLY A 139 -7.46 10.17 -2.23
C GLY A 139 -6.13 10.91 -2.17
N GLY A 140 -5.08 10.25 -1.64
CA GLY A 140 -3.71 10.75 -1.71
C GLY A 140 -3.12 10.57 -3.10
N VAL A 141 -2.27 11.51 -3.50
CA VAL A 141 -1.55 11.52 -4.77
C VAL A 141 -0.06 11.37 -4.51
N CYS A 142 0.59 10.53 -5.27
CA CYS A 142 2.03 10.36 -5.28
C CYS A 142 2.53 10.71 -6.69
N ILE A 143 3.60 11.48 -6.78
CA ILE A 143 4.17 11.91 -8.06
C ILE A 143 5.60 11.38 -8.15
N PHE A 144 5.86 10.67 -9.23
CA PHE A 144 7.18 10.16 -9.56
C PHE A 144 7.60 10.72 -10.92
N ASP A 145 8.83 11.20 -10.99
CA ASP A 145 9.47 11.64 -12.23
C ASP A 145 10.64 10.72 -12.56
N CYS A 146 10.78 10.39 -13.84
CA CYS A 146 11.95 9.70 -14.37
C CYS A 146 12.85 10.69 -15.10
N VAL A 147 14.12 10.77 -14.67
CA VAL A 147 15.12 11.62 -15.32
C VAL A 147 16.32 10.75 -15.73
N GLY A 148 16.46 10.50 -17.02
CA GLY A 148 17.33 9.44 -17.51
C GLY A 148 16.81 8.09 -17.02
N ASP A 149 17.69 7.29 -16.41
CA ASP A 149 17.31 5.96 -15.85
C ASP A 149 16.97 6.01 -14.36
N HIS A 150 16.76 7.21 -13.79
CA HIS A 150 16.56 7.38 -12.35
C HIS A 150 15.18 7.94 -12.03
N TRP A 151 14.44 7.19 -11.21
CA TRP A 151 13.17 7.63 -10.66
C TRP A 151 13.41 8.47 -9.39
N ARG A 152 12.59 9.51 -9.22
CA ARG A 152 12.49 10.29 -7.98
C ARG A 152 11.05 10.48 -7.60
N CYS A 153 10.75 10.47 -6.32
CA CYS A 153 9.45 10.88 -5.79
C CYS A 153 9.50 12.38 -5.49
N THR A 154 8.65 13.15 -6.14
CA THR A 154 8.53 14.60 -5.91
C THR A 154 7.45 14.92 -4.89
N ASP A 155 6.40 14.11 -4.83
CA ASP A 155 5.31 14.26 -3.87
C ASP A 155 4.81 12.88 -3.43
N TRP A 156 4.53 12.72 -2.14
CA TRP A 156 4.05 11.48 -1.56
C TRP A 156 2.83 11.69 -0.68
N GLY A 157 1.72 11.00 -1.01
CA GLY A 157 0.51 10.96 -0.20
C GLY A 157 -0.19 12.30 0.02
N ILE A 158 0.07 13.27 -0.84
CA ILE A 158 -0.53 14.60 -0.72
C ILE A 158 -2.00 14.59 -1.16
N LYS A 159 -2.81 15.43 -0.54
CA LYS A 159 -4.19 15.61 -0.98
C LYS A 159 -4.24 16.43 -2.27
N ALA A 160 -5.02 15.98 -3.25
CA ALA A 160 -5.10 16.60 -4.57
C ALA A 160 -5.33 18.13 -4.52
N TYR A 161 -6.14 18.64 -3.58
CA TYR A 161 -6.39 20.08 -3.44
C TYR A 161 -5.15 20.91 -3.05
N LYS A 162 -4.07 20.26 -2.59
CA LYS A 162 -2.80 20.94 -2.26
C LYS A 162 -1.91 21.15 -3.47
N LEU A 163 -2.17 20.43 -4.58
CA LEU A 163 -1.42 20.57 -5.83
C LEU A 163 -1.74 21.87 -6.58
N PHE A 164 -2.85 22.50 -6.27
CA PHE A 164 -3.36 23.69 -6.98
C PHE A 164 -3.24 24.98 -6.17
N LYS A 165 -2.29 25.04 -5.23
CA LYS A 165 -2.02 26.25 -4.43
C LYS A 165 -0.83 27.00 -4.96
#